data_15606ca5e6cb8227802a73932e760e6e
#
_entry.id   15606ca5e6cb8227802a73932e760e6e
#
_cell.length_a   1.000
_cell.length_b   1.000
_cell.length_c   1.000
_cell.angle_alpha   90.00
_cell.angle_beta   90.00
_cell.angle_gamma   90.00
#
_symmetry.space_group_name_H-M   'P 1'
#
loop_
_entity.id
_entity.type
_entity.pdbx_description
1 polymer ?
#
loop_
_entity_poly.entity_id
_entity_poly.type
_entity_poly.pdbx_seq_one_letter_code
_entity_poly.pdbx_strand_id
1 'polypeptide(L)'
;MKRLVLITVVFLCFHFLLSAQGDSIKLWFRGNTEGKFIYKTWISLNNRQNMMKGVLYEVNDSSVLVSNSFLKKDYSIGKYNVTKISFRNIDLVKIRMKNSKVIGASLGAVTGFVAGWLIGLNKGDDPPGWGLTFSARDKAKIYGIPMAIGGTVIGGLVGSIRIKIPINGNIDKFNRNKSRLKTHTIR
;
A
#
# COMPACT_ATOMS: atom_id res chain seq x y z
N MET A 1 -0.39 14.32 -32.88
CA MET A 1 -0.03 14.87 -31.56
C MET A 1 -0.91 14.36 -30.42
N LYS A 2 -2.26 14.37 -30.51
CA LYS A 2 -3.17 13.95 -29.41
C LYS A 2 -2.96 12.49 -28.93
N ARG A 3 -2.67 11.54 -29.83
CA ARG A 3 -2.42 10.12 -29.47
C ARG A 3 -1.10 9.93 -28.71
N LEU A 4 -0.08 10.74 -29.04
CA LEU A 4 1.24 10.69 -28.37
C LEU A 4 1.14 11.18 -26.93
N VAL A 5 0.39 12.24 -26.67
CA VAL A 5 0.13 12.79 -25.33
C VAL A 5 -0.61 11.76 -24.45
N LEU A 6 -1.60 11.04 -25.02
CA LEU A 6 -2.31 10.01 -24.27
C LEU A 6 -1.40 8.85 -23.84
N ILE A 7 -0.54 8.39 -24.76
CA ILE A 7 0.43 7.31 -24.46
C ILE A 7 1.43 7.78 -23.39
N THR A 8 1.89 9.02 -23.46
CA THR A 8 2.84 9.59 -22.48
C THR A 8 2.19 9.70 -21.09
N VAL A 9 0.92 10.12 -21.01
CA VAL A 9 0.19 10.20 -19.73
C VAL A 9 -0.04 8.81 -19.14
N VAL A 10 -0.44 7.83 -19.95
CA VAL A 10 -0.59 6.43 -19.50
C VAL A 10 0.75 5.85 -19.04
N PHE A 11 1.84 6.12 -19.77
CA PHE A 11 3.18 5.67 -19.41
C PHE A 11 3.69 6.33 -18.12
N LEU A 12 3.44 7.63 -17.93
CA LEU A 12 3.71 8.35 -16.68
C LEU A 12 2.91 7.79 -15.50
N CYS A 13 1.62 7.53 -15.68
CA CYS A 13 0.80 6.89 -14.64
C CYS A 13 1.32 5.48 -14.29
N PHE A 14 1.78 4.72 -15.30
CA PHE A 14 2.34 3.38 -15.09
C PHE A 14 3.70 3.44 -14.38
N HIS A 15 4.57 4.41 -14.71
CA HIS A 15 5.80 4.67 -13.98
C HIS A 15 5.57 5.13 -12.55
N PHE A 16 4.56 5.97 -12.30
CA PHE A 16 4.16 6.34 -10.94
C PHE A 16 3.66 5.15 -10.13
N LEU A 17 2.90 4.22 -10.74
CA LEU A 17 2.44 2.99 -10.09
C LEU A 17 3.61 2.03 -9.76
N LEU A 18 4.58 1.92 -10.66
CA LEU A 18 5.79 1.10 -10.43
C LEU A 18 6.72 1.72 -9.38
N SER A 19 6.88 3.04 -9.37
CA SER A 19 7.67 3.76 -8.36
C SER A 19 7.00 3.77 -6.98
N ALA A 20 5.68 3.61 -6.91
CA ALA A 20 4.94 3.52 -5.66
C ALA A 20 5.18 2.20 -4.89
N GLN A 21 5.85 1.22 -5.47
CA GLN A 21 6.28 0.00 -4.77
C GLN A 21 7.53 0.20 -3.87
N GLY A 22 8.24 1.29 -4.02
CA GLY A 22 9.35 1.68 -3.17
C GLY A 22 9.05 3.01 -2.47
N ASP A 23 9.87 3.46 -1.62
CA ASP A 23 9.88 4.60 -0.69
C ASP A 23 9.09 5.89 -1.04
N SER A 24 8.51 6.04 -2.22
CA SER A 24 7.87 7.28 -2.72
C SER A 24 6.58 7.65 -1.99
N ILE A 25 5.83 6.68 -1.46
CA ILE A 25 4.63 6.96 -0.65
C ILE A 25 5.02 7.63 0.68
N LYS A 26 6.22 7.38 1.19
CA LYS A 26 6.74 8.03 2.41
C LYS A 26 6.88 9.54 2.26
N LEU A 27 7.18 10.06 1.06
CA LEU A 27 7.44 11.48 0.83
C LEU A 27 6.16 12.32 0.81
N TRP A 28 5.05 11.79 0.33
CA TRP A 28 3.78 12.54 0.24
C TRP A 28 3.07 12.68 1.60
N PHE A 29 3.26 11.70 2.51
CA PHE A 29 2.73 11.72 3.88
C PHE A 29 3.70 12.26 4.93
N ARG A 30 4.82 12.87 4.54
CA ARG A 30 5.79 13.49 5.44
C ARG A 30 5.32 14.83 6.05
N GLY A 31 4.05 15.20 5.87
CA GLY A 31 3.39 16.29 6.54
C GLY A 31 3.22 16.00 8.03
N ASN A 32 4.16 16.46 8.82
CA ASN A 32 4.02 16.87 10.22
C ASN A 32 3.38 15.88 11.21
N THR A 33 3.81 14.61 11.19
CA THR A 33 3.48 13.70 12.30
C THR A 33 4.73 12.94 12.72
N GLU A 34 5.22 13.23 13.91
CA GLU A 34 6.16 12.43 14.69
C GLU A 34 5.62 11.04 15.03
N GLY A 35 4.90 10.44 14.11
CA GLY A 35 4.24 9.18 14.31
C GLY A 35 4.69 8.14 13.32
N LYS A 36 5.63 7.27 13.70
CA LYS A 36 5.92 6.05 12.96
C LYS A 36 4.62 5.37 12.55
N PHE A 37 4.50 4.98 11.27
CA PHE A 37 3.36 4.22 10.79
C PHE A 37 3.28 2.88 11.49
N ILE A 38 2.06 2.42 11.83
CA ILE A 38 1.85 1.09 12.37
C ILE A 38 1.82 0.09 11.22
N TYR A 39 2.69 -0.90 11.30
CA TYR A 39 2.76 -2.01 10.35
C TYR A 39 2.16 -3.26 10.97
N LYS A 40 1.16 -3.82 10.30
CA LYS A 40 0.65 -5.16 10.65
C LYS A 40 1.64 -6.20 10.18
N THR A 41 1.99 -7.08 11.09
CA THR A 41 2.96 -8.16 10.86
C THR A 41 2.30 -9.51 11.06
N TRP A 42 2.63 -10.45 10.22
CA TRP A 42 2.26 -11.87 10.34
C TRP A 42 3.54 -12.68 10.33
N ILE A 43 3.77 -13.43 11.40
CA ILE A 43 4.94 -14.28 11.55
C ILE A 43 4.51 -15.72 11.42
N SER A 44 5.06 -16.41 10.43
CA SER A 44 4.96 -17.86 10.29
C SER A 44 6.04 -18.50 11.16
N LEU A 45 5.66 -19.40 12.04
CA LEU A 45 6.56 -20.16 12.91
C LEU A 45 6.77 -21.55 12.33
N ASN A 46 8.00 -22.08 12.43
CA ASN A 46 8.39 -23.38 11.84
C ASN A 46 7.49 -24.55 12.26
N ASN A 47 6.94 -24.53 13.49
CA ASN A 47 6.15 -25.64 14.04
C ASN A 47 4.65 -25.35 14.13
N ARG A 48 4.14 -24.28 13.53
CA ARG A 48 2.73 -23.91 13.63
C ARG A 48 2.15 -23.58 12.26
N GLN A 49 1.02 -24.19 11.92
CA GLN A 49 0.25 -23.83 10.73
C GLN A 49 -0.34 -22.42 10.81
N ASN A 50 -0.59 -21.90 12.01
CA ASN A 50 -1.19 -20.59 12.21
C ASN A 50 -0.15 -19.49 12.30
N MET A 51 -0.34 -18.41 11.53
CA MET A 51 0.49 -17.21 11.61
C MET A 51 0.16 -16.39 12.84
N MET A 52 1.18 -16.04 13.63
CA MET A 52 1.04 -15.07 14.70
C MET A 52 0.86 -13.66 14.08
N LYS A 53 -0.19 -12.95 14.51
CA LYS A 53 -0.48 -11.59 14.04
C LYS A 53 -0.11 -10.59 15.13
N GLY A 54 0.53 -9.49 14.74
CA GLY A 54 0.90 -8.43 15.68
C GLY A 54 1.51 -7.24 14.98
N VAL A 55 2.27 -6.47 15.74
CA VAL A 55 3.05 -5.32 15.28
C VAL A 55 4.49 -5.54 15.72
N LEU A 56 5.46 -5.31 14.84
CA LEU A 56 6.87 -5.34 15.21
C LEU A 56 7.16 -4.22 16.21
N TYR A 57 7.47 -4.59 17.45
CA TYR A 57 7.80 -3.65 18.49
C TYR A 57 9.28 -3.28 18.43
N GLU A 58 10.15 -4.29 18.43
CA GLU A 58 11.60 -4.15 18.41
C GLU A 58 12.27 -5.37 17.77
N VAL A 59 13.44 -5.18 17.17
CA VAL A 59 14.27 -6.27 16.60
C VAL A 59 15.63 -6.27 17.28
N ASN A 60 15.88 -7.33 18.06
CA ASN A 60 17.13 -7.60 18.75
C ASN A 60 18.08 -8.44 17.89
N ASP A 61 19.25 -8.80 18.44
CA ASP A 61 20.27 -9.55 17.71
C ASP A 61 19.85 -10.99 17.36
N SER A 62 19.03 -11.61 18.22
CA SER A 62 18.62 -13.02 18.06
C SER A 62 17.11 -13.23 18.17
N SER A 63 16.32 -12.15 18.25
CA SER A 63 14.89 -12.24 18.47
C SER A 63 14.13 -11.05 17.95
N VAL A 64 12.84 -11.24 17.75
CA VAL A 64 11.88 -10.19 17.39
C VAL A 64 10.87 -10.06 18.51
N LEU A 65 10.59 -8.83 18.91
CA LEU A 65 9.53 -8.50 19.85
C LEU A 65 8.28 -8.09 19.09
N VAL A 66 7.17 -8.76 19.36
CA VAL A 66 5.89 -8.56 18.68
C VAL A 66 4.84 -8.15 19.67
N SER A 67 4.21 -7.02 19.44
CA SER A 67 3.08 -6.54 20.24
C SER A 67 1.75 -7.02 19.68
N ASN A 68 0.79 -7.28 20.56
CA ASN A 68 -0.58 -7.62 20.21
C ASN A 68 -1.47 -6.40 19.88
N SER A 69 -1.02 -5.19 20.22
CA SER A 69 -1.79 -3.97 19.97
C SER A 69 -1.56 -3.40 18.57
N PHE A 70 -2.65 -2.98 17.92
CA PHE A 70 -2.67 -2.30 16.63
C PHE A 70 -3.03 -0.81 16.75
N LEU A 71 -3.16 -0.29 17.97
CA LEU A 71 -3.50 1.10 18.25
C LEU A 71 -2.29 1.85 18.77
N LYS A 72 -1.98 3.00 18.17
CA LYS A 72 -0.88 3.85 18.60
C LYS A 72 -1.07 4.35 20.04
N LYS A 73 -2.32 4.63 20.41
CA LYS A 73 -2.69 5.08 21.76
C LYS A 73 -2.28 4.07 22.84
N ASP A 74 -2.35 2.77 22.56
CA ASP A 74 -2.03 1.74 23.57
C ASP A 74 -0.55 1.80 23.96
N TYR A 75 0.33 2.20 23.02
CA TYR A 75 1.76 2.34 23.29
C TYR A 75 2.08 3.55 24.16
N SER A 76 1.31 4.64 24.04
CA SER A 76 1.49 5.83 24.86
C SER A 76 1.00 5.64 26.30
N ILE A 77 -0.01 4.79 26.50
CA ILE A 77 -0.59 4.51 27.84
C ILE A 77 -0.06 3.19 28.44
N GLY A 78 0.89 2.51 27.79
CA GLY A 78 1.46 1.25 28.30
C GLY A 78 0.52 0.03 28.25
N LYS A 79 -0.61 0.11 27.54
CA LYS A 79 -1.61 -0.94 27.46
C LYS A 79 -1.34 -1.91 26.29
N TYR A 80 -0.22 -2.62 26.34
CA TYR A 80 0.15 -3.61 25.32
C TYR A 80 0.98 -4.74 25.92
N ASN A 81 0.87 -5.92 25.31
CA ASN A 81 1.68 -7.07 25.66
C ASN A 81 2.67 -7.34 24.52
N VAL A 82 3.89 -7.71 24.88
CA VAL A 82 4.97 -8.02 23.94
C VAL A 82 5.39 -9.47 24.11
N THR A 83 5.43 -10.20 23.00
CA THR A 83 5.92 -11.57 22.93
C THR A 83 7.27 -11.59 22.24
N LYS A 84 8.28 -12.20 22.90
CA LYS A 84 9.61 -12.41 22.34
C LYS A 84 9.62 -13.70 21.52
N ILE A 85 10.07 -13.61 20.25
CA ILE A 85 10.18 -14.74 19.34
C ILE A 85 11.62 -14.86 18.88
N SER A 86 12.27 -16.01 19.13
CA SER A 86 13.61 -16.28 18.61
C SER A 86 13.59 -16.43 17.09
N PHE A 87 14.63 -15.94 16.39
CA PHE A 87 14.75 -16.06 14.94
C PHE A 87 14.71 -17.53 14.48
N ARG A 88 15.19 -18.48 15.31
CA ARG A 88 15.17 -19.93 15.02
C ARG A 88 13.77 -20.47 14.76
N ASN A 89 12.78 -19.89 15.41
CA ASN A 89 11.37 -20.31 15.30
C ASN A 89 10.63 -19.58 14.18
N ILE A 90 11.27 -18.60 13.50
CA ILE A 90 10.64 -17.77 12.47
C ILE A 90 10.98 -18.35 11.10
N ASP A 91 9.95 -18.74 10.38
CA ASP A 91 10.07 -19.12 8.96
C ASP A 91 9.96 -17.88 8.06
N LEU A 92 8.86 -17.15 8.16
CA LEU A 92 8.55 -16.05 7.28
C LEU A 92 7.89 -14.89 8.04
N VAL A 93 8.37 -13.68 7.81
CA VAL A 93 7.74 -12.45 8.29
C VAL A 93 7.05 -11.75 7.12
N LYS A 94 5.73 -11.50 7.24
CA LYS A 94 4.96 -10.71 6.26
C LYS A 94 4.59 -9.38 6.91
N ILE A 95 4.84 -8.28 6.22
CA ILE A 95 4.61 -6.93 6.75
C ILE A 95 3.73 -6.14 5.78
N ARG A 96 2.81 -5.34 6.33
CA ARG A 96 2.00 -4.40 5.56
C ARG A 96 1.62 -3.20 6.42
N MET A 97 1.65 -2.00 5.86
CA MET A 97 1.15 -0.80 6.52
C MET A 97 -0.34 -0.94 6.87
N LYS A 98 -0.75 -0.51 8.07
CA LYS A 98 -2.10 -0.74 8.64
C LYS A 98 -3.23 -0.35 7.67
N ASN A 99 -3.17 0.80 7.05
CA ASN A 99 -4.25 1.32 6.20
C ASN A 99 -3.94 1.28 4.69
N SER A 100 -2.91 0.53 4.26
CA SER A 100 -2.46 0.53 2.86
C SER A 100 -3.55 0.18 1.84
N LYS A 101 -4.51 -0.68 2.20
CA LYS A 101 -5.65 -1.00 1.32
C LYS A 101 -6.53 0.22 1.04
N VAL A 102 -6.89 0.95 2.11
CA VAL A 102 -7.74 2.13 1.99
C VAL A 102 -7.01 3.23 1.22
N ILE A 103 -5.74 3.46 1.56
CA ILE A 103 -4.89 4.45 0.87
C ILE A 103 -4.76 4.08 -0.62
N GLY A 104 -4.47 2.82 -0.93
CA GLY A 104 -4.38 2.36 -2.30
C GLY A 104 -5.70 2.53 -3.06
N ALA A 105 -6.81 2.14 -2.46
CA ALA A 105 -8.15 2.31 -3.05
C ALA A 105 -8.48 3.78 -3.33
N SER A 106 -8.22 4.68 -2.37
CA SER A 106 -8.47 6.12 -2.53
C SER A 106 -7.61 6.74 -3.63
N LEU A 107 -6.32 6.42 -3.65
CA LEU A 107 -5.42 6.89 -4.71
C LEU A 107 -5.84 6.34 -6.08
N GLY A 108 -6.20 5.07 -6.13
CA GLY A 108 -6.70 4.44 -7.36
C GLY A 108 -7.99 5.09 -7.86
N ALA A 109 -8.93 5.42 -6.95
CA ALA A 109 -10.16 6.13 -7.30
C ALA A 109 -9.88 7.50 -7.95
N VAL A 110 -9.02 8.30 -7.31
CA VAL A 110 -8.67 9.65 -7.80
C VAL A 110 -7.95 9.57 -9.14
N THR A 111 -6.94 8.71 -9.27
CA THR A 111 -6.20 8.56 -10.54
C THR A 111 -7.08 8.01 -11.66
N GLY A 112 -7.94 7.03 -11.35
CA GLY A 112 -8.89 6.49 -12.32
C GLY A 112 -9.90 7.55 -12.78
N PHE A 113 -10.47 8.33 -11.84
CA PHE A 113 -11.38 9.41 -12.17
C PHE A 113 -10.75 10.46 -13.09
N VAL A 114 -9.56 10.96 -12.72
CA VAL A 114 -8.84 11.96 -13.51
C VAL A 114 -8.52 11.44 -14.91
N ALA A 115 -8.04 10.21 -15.03
CA ALA A 115 -7.76 9.59 -16.32
C ALA A 115 -9.03 9.49 -17.19
N GLY A 116 -10.12 8.98 -16.62
CA GLY A 116 -11.41 8.87 -17.33
C GLY A 116 -11.98 10.23 -17.72
N TRP A 117 -11.87 11.21 -16.83
CA TRP A 117 -12.30 12.57 -17.08
C TRP A 117 -11.56 13.18 -18.28
N LEU A 118 -10.24 13.08 -18.32
CA LEU A 118 -9.42 13.58 -19.42
C LEU A 118 -9.73 12.88 -20.75
N ILE A 119 -9.95 11.56 -20.71
CA ILE A 119 -10.37 10.80 -21.90
C ILE A 119 -11.72 11.31 -22.42
N GLY A 120 -12.69 11.52 -21.53
CA GLY A 120 -14.01 12.02 -21.89
C GLY A 120 -13.97 13.41 -22.51
N LEU A 121 -13.23 14.35 -21.87
CA LEU A 121 -13.03 15.70 -22.41
C LEU A 121 -12.38 15.71 -23.80
N ASN A 122 -11.38 14.83 -24.01
CA ASN A 122 -10.66 14.78 -25.29
C ASN A 122 -11.53 14.29 -26.47
N LYS A 123 -12.67 13.64 -26.19
CA LYS A 123 -13.63 13.22 -27.23
C LYS A 123 -14.46 14.38 -27.81
N GLY A 124 -14.49 15.53 -27.11
CA GLY A 124 -15.24 16.68 -27.53
C GLY A 124 -16.77 16.49 -27.47
N ASP A 125 -17.51 17.50 -27.91
CA ASP A 125 -18.95 17.44 -28.00
C ASP A 125 -19.40 16.59 -29.19
N ASP A 126 -20.56 15.94 -29.09
CA ASP A 126 -21.15 15.25 -30.24
C ASP A 126 -21.69 16.27 -31.25
N PRO A 127 -21.58 16.02 -32.57
CA PRO A 127 -22.20 16.87 -33.58
C PRO A 127 -23.72 16.83 -33.42
N PRO A 128 -24.41 17.93 -33.69
CA PRO A 128 -25.86 17.94 -33.68
C PRO A 128 -26.39 16.94 -34.71
N GLY A 129 -27.19 15.98 -34.26
CA GLY A 129 -27.68 14.91 -35.12
C GLY A 129 -28.84 14.16 -34.48
N TRP A 130 -29.24 13.06 -35.12
CA TRP A 130 -30.32 12.21 -34.63
C TRP A 130 -29.84 11.37 -33.46
N GLY A 131 -30.35 11.64 -32.26
CA GLY A 131 -30.09 10.84 -31.09
C GLY A 131 -29.67 11.64 -29.86
N LEU A 132 -29.14 10.92 -28.85
CA LEU A 132 -28.64 11.53 -27.63
C LEU A 132 -27.27 12.17 -27.92
N THR A 133 -27.21 13.49 -27.84
CA THR A 133 -25.97 14.26 -27.95
C THR A 133 -25.36 14.46 -26.56
N PHE A 134 -24.11 14.09 -26.39
CA PHE A 134 -23.38 14.29 -25.14
C PHE A 134 -22.33 15.39 -25.29
N SER A 135 -22.32 16.31 -24.34
CA SER A 135 -21.26 17.29 -24.25
C SER A 135 -19.93 16.62 -23.80
N ALA A 136 -18.81 17.28 -24.08
CA ALA A 136 -17.51 16.84 -23.59
C ALA A 136 -17.51 16.60 -22.06
N ARG A 137 -18.25 17.44 -21.30
CA ARG A 137 -18.40 17.30 -19.85
C ARG A 137 -19.18 16.05 -19.44
N ASP A 138 -20.23 15.70 -20.20
CA ASP A 138 -21.05 14.52 -19.93
C ASP A 138 -20.22 13.25 -20.22
N LYS A 139 -19.49 13.26 -21.34
CA LYS A 139 -18.53 12.20 -21.66
C LYS A 139 -17.46 12.07 -20.58
N ALA A 140 -16.93 13.18 -20.05
CA ALA A 140 -15.98 13.15 -18.95
C ALA A 140 -16.54 12.42 -17.71
N LYS A 141 -17.82 12.66 -17.35
CA LYS A 141 -18.47 11.94 -16.24
C LYS A 141 -18.68 10.46 -16.56
N ILE A 142 -19.18 10.16 -17.77
CA ILE A 142 -19.44 8.80 -18.25
C ILE A 142 -18.15 7.93 -18.21
N TYR A 143 -17.02 8.50 -18.58
CA TYR A 143 -15.73 7.78 -18.51
C TYR A 143 -15.06 7.88 -17.13
N GLY A 144 -15.21 9.01 -16.43
CA GLY A 144 -14.57 9.25 -15.13
C GLY A 144 -15.08 8.32 -14.04
N ILE A 145 -16.41 8.14 -13.94
CA ILE A 145 -17.01 7.32 -12.87
C ILE A 145 -16.61 5.84 -12.97
N PRO A 146 -16.79 5.14 -14.10
CA PRO A 146 -16.36 3.75 -14.21
C PRO A 146 -14.85 3.56 -14.02
N MET A 147 -14.02 4.49 -14.50
CA MET A 147 -12.58 4.44 -14.30
C MET A 147 -12.18 4.68 -12.84
N ALA A 148 -12.92 5.52 -12.10
CA ALA A 148 -12.73 5.66 -10.65
C ALA A 148 -13.03 4.35 -9.92
N ILE A 149 -14.10 3.66 -10.26
CA ILE A 149 -14.46 2.36 -9.67
C ILE A 149 -13.37 1.32 -9.98
N GLY A 150 -12.97 1.20 -11.24
CA GLY A 150 -11.87 0.31 -11.64
C GLY A 150 -10.56 0.62 -10.93
N GLY A 151 -10.20 1.90 -10.86
CA GLY A 151 -9.04 2.39 -10.13
C GLY A 151 -9.09 2.06 -8.64
N THR A 152 -10.27 2.17 -8.01
CA THR A 152 -10.46 1.79 -6.59
C THR A 152 -10.14 0.31 -6.36
N VAL A 153 -10.63 -0.56 -7.22
CA VAL A 153 -10.37 -2.01 -7.12
C VAL A 153 -8.89 -2.30 -7.29
N ILE A 154 -8.28 -1.80 -8.35
CA ILE A 154 -6.86 -2.02 -8.65
C ILE A 154 -5.99 -1.45 -7.51
N GLY A 155 -6.25 -0.22 -7.08
CA GLY A 155 -5.51 0.42 -5.99
C GLY A 155 -5.66 -0.33 -4.66
N GLY A 156 -6.84 -0.85 -4.36
CA GLY A 156 -7.10 -1.69 -3.19
C GLY A 156 -6.34 -3.02 -3.23
N LEU A 157 -6.25 -3.65 -4.41
CA LEU A 157 -5.46 -4.86 -4.63
C LEU A 157 -3.96 -4.61 -4.42
N VAL A 158 -3.42 -3.55 -5.03
CA VAL A 158 -2.02 -3.13 -4.86
C VAL A 158 -1.73 -2.83 -3.39
N GLY A 159 -2.61 -2.08 -2.70
CA GLY A 159 -2.50 -1.81 -1.27
C GLY A 159 -2.63 -3.05 -0.37
N SER A 160 -3.06 -4.19 -0.92
CA SER A 160 -3.16 -5.47 -0.20
C SER A 160 -1.86 -6.25 -0.18
N ILE A 161 -0.89 -5.92 -1.02
CA ILE A 161 0.39 -6.61 -1.15
C ILE A 161 1.14 -6.53 0.19
N ARG A 162 1.72 -7.66 0.58
CA ARG A 162 2.53 -7.79 1.80
C ARG A 162 4.00 -7.95 1.43
N ILE A 163 4.87 -7.23 2.11
CA ILE A 163 6.31 -7.45 2.03
C ILE A 163 6.60 -8.78 2.70
N LYS A 164 7.24 -9.70 2.00
CA LYS A 164 7.66 -11.02 2.52
C LYS A 164 9.15 -10.99 2.83
N ILE A 165 9.52 -11.39 4.04
CA ILE A 165 10.90 -11.46 4.51
C ILE A 165 11.15 -12.89 5.01
N PRO A 166 11.77 -13.75 4.19
CA PRO A 166 12.09 -15.13 4.60
C PRO A 166 13.28 -15.13 5.57
N ILE A 167 13.13 -15.85 6.69
CA ILE A 167 14.17 -16.04 7.71
C ILE A 167 14.56 -17.52 7.77
N ASN A 168 13.58 -18.43 7.73
CA ASN A 168 13.76 -19.89 7.74
C ASN A 168 14.62 -20.38 8.91
N GLY A 169 14.50 -19.76 10.09
CA GLY A 169 15.31 -20.10 11.26
C GLY A 169 16.82 -19.83 11.12
N ASN A 170 17.27 -19.18 10.05
CA ASN A 170 18.67 -18.98 9.71
C ASN A 170 19.17 -17.60 10.18
N ILE A 171 20.28 -17.58 10.93
CA ILE A 171 20.85 -16.37 11.52
C ILE A 171 21.38 -15.39 10.45
N ASP A 172 21.97 -15.89 9.36
CA ASP A 172 22.53 -15.04 8.31
C ASP A 172 21.41 -14.33 7.54
N LYS A 173 20.32 -15.04 7.24
CA LYS A 173 19.13 -14.45 6.63
C LYS A 173 18.49 -13.44 7.58
N PHE A 174 18.44 -13.71 8.87
CA PHE A 174 17.94 -12.78 9.87
C PHE A 174 18.78 -11.51 9.91
N ASN A 175 20.11 -11.64 10.01
CA ASN A 175 21.05 -10.51 10.08
C ASN A 175 21.00 -9.66 8.81
N ARG A 176 20.95 -10.26 7.61
CA ARG A 176 20.79 -9.54 6.34
C ARG A 176 19.51 -8.73 6.27
N ASN A 177 18.42 -9.24 6.84
CA ASN A 177 17.13 -8.58 6.83
C ASN A 177 16.85 -7.73 8.08
N LYS A 178 17.76 -7.69 9.04
CA LYS A 178 17.57 -7.01 10.32
C LYS A 178 17.30 -5.50 10.15
N SER A 179 18.07 -4.82 9.32
CA SER A 179 17.85 -3.38 9.02
C SER A 179 16.46 -3.16 8.43
N ARG A 180 16.06 -4.01 7.47
CA ARG A 180 14.73 -3.96 6.85
C ARG A 180 13.60 -4.23 7.84
N LEU A 181 13.79 -5.13 8.79
CA LEU A 181 12.82 -5.35 9.87
C LEU A 181 12.74 -4.13 10.79
N LYS A 182 13.90 -3.54 11.18
CA LYS A 182 13.96 -2.35 12.04
C LYS A 182 13.25 -1.13 11.45
N THR A 183 13.24 -0.94 10.14
CA THR A 183 12.49 0.18 9.52
C THR A 183 10.98 0.07 9.72
N HIS A 184 10.47 -1.09 10.10
CA HIS A 184 9.05 -1.36 10.30
C HIS A 184 8.68 -1.54 11.78
N THR A 185 9.59 -1.29 12.72
CA THR A 185 9.32 -1.33 14.17
C THR A 185 8.69 -0.03 14.66
N ILE A 186 8.01 -0.11 15.80
CA ILE A 186 7.47 1.06 16.50
C ILE A 186 8.56 1.78 17.31
N ARG A 187 9.51 1.02 17.86
CA ARG A 187 10.62 1.52 18.68
C ARG A 187 11.94 1.58 17.91
#